data_11113b099314e5bb2db55ebd94a961da
#
_entry.id   11113b099314e5bb2db55ebd94a961da
#
_cell.length_a   1.000
_cell.length_b   1.000
_cell.length_c   1.000
_cell.angle_alpha   90.00
_cell.angle_beta   90.00
_cell.angle_gamma   90.00
#
_symmetry.space_group_name_H-M   'P 1'
#
loop_
_entity.id
_entity.type
_entity.pdbx_description
1 polymer ?
#
loop_
_entity_poly.entity_id
_entity_poly.type
_entity_poly.pdbx_seq_one_letter_code
_entity_poly.pdbx_strand_id
1 'polypeptide(L)'
;KLNADDENINLKGDTSKLEKLKEEYDNWNSFHSLFGDSEGNKLSKVAQSYVLESLLANANRHLRNMAPRYRLLVNPGTLNLKLEDQYNDYQTRSTNSISGGESFLVSLALALALADFGQHLGVSMLFIDEGFGTLSGEALSSAINTLKSLHTDSGRQVGIISHREEIRDS
;
A
#
# COMPACT_ATOMS: atom_id res chain seq x y z
N LYS A 1 -8.31 37.34 58.19
CA LYS A 1 -7.28 36.35 57.78
C LYS A 1 -7.89 35.07 57.20
N LEU A 2 -9.01 34.57 57.75
CA LEU A 2 -9.68 33.36 57.26
C LEU A 2 -10.20 33.47 55.81
N ASN A 3 -10.77 34.63 55.40
CA ASN A 3 -11.32 34.80 54.05
C ASN A 3 -10.25 34.79 52.93
N ALA A 4 -9.03 35.28 53.19
CA ALA A 4 -7.96 35.30 52.16
C ALA A 4 -7.35 33.93 51.90
N ASP A 5 -7.35 33.06 52.91
CA ASP A 5 -6.85 31.66 52.75
C ASP A 5 -7.85 30.82 51.97
N ASP A 6 -9.16 31.00 52.19
CA ASP A 6 -10.23 30.32 51.47
C ASP A 6 -10.32 30.74 49.99
N GLU A 7 -10.12 32.04 49.68
CA GLU A 7 -10.02 32.54 48.30
C GLU A 7 -8.79 31.98 47.59
N ASN A 8 -7.63 31.87 48.26
CA ASN A 8 -6.42 31.29 47.68
C ASN A 8 -6.55 29.77 47.43
N ILE A 9 -7.28 29.04 48.23
CA ILE A 9 -7.56 27.63 48.04
C ILE A 9 -8.49 27.41 46.83
N ASN A 10 -9.53 28.23 46.71
CA ASN A 10 -10.45 28.23 45.56
C ASN A 10 -9.73 28.59 44.25
N LEU A 11 -8.89 29.64 44.24
CA LEU A 11 -8.09 30.02 43.08
C LEU A 11 -7.11 28.92 42.66
N LYS A 12 -6.47 28.22 43.58
CA LYS A 12 -5.59 27.08 43.28
C LYS A 12 -6.36 25.87 42.75
N GLY A 13 -7.56 25.62 43.24
CA GLY A 13 -8.45 24.58 42.74
C GLY A 13 -8.92 24.86 41.31
N ASP A 14 -9.26 26.12 41.02
CA ASP A 14 -9.70 26.53 39.69
C ASP A 14 -8.54 26.53 38.66
N THR A 15 -7.32 26.93 39.06
CA THR A 15 -6.15 26.88 38.20
C THR A 15 -5.78 25.41 37.84
N SER A 16 -5.79 24.50 38.80
CA SER A 16 -5.54 23.08 38.55
C SER A 16 -6.62 22.47 37.64
N LYS A 17 -7.87 22.87 37.79
CA LYS A 17 -8.96 22.43 36.92
C LYS A 17 -8.84 22.98 35.50
N LEU A 18 -8.42 24.23 35.35
CA LEU A 18 -8.14 24.88 34.09
C LEU A 18 -6.97 24.21 33.36
N GLU A 19 -5.90 23.85 34.06
CA GLU A 19 -4.76 23.13 33.49
C GLU A 19 -5.18 21.77 32.94
N LYS A 20 -5.96 21.01 33.69
CA LYS A 20 -6.49 19.71 33.22
C LYS A 20 -7.40 19.85 31.99
N LEU A 21 -8.30 20.83 31.99
CA LEU A 21 -9.18 21.10 30.86
C LEU A 21 -8.41 21.54 29.63
N LYS A 22 -7.32 22.28 29.82
CA LYS A 22 -6.45 22.70 28.73
C LYS A 22 -5.69 21.51 28.15
N GLU A 23 -5.15 20.65 28.98
CA GLU A 23 -4.49 19.41 28.54
C GLU A 23 -5.47 18.48 27.77
N GLU A 24 -6.68 18.36 28.27
CA GLU A 24 -7.74 17.60 27.58
C GLU A 24 -8.12 18.23 26.25
N TYR A 25 -8.27 19.55 26.21
CA TYR A 25 -8.52 20.28 24.96
C TYR A 25 -7.39 20.12 23.95
N ASP A 26 -6.12 20.26 24.38
CA ASP A 26 -4.95 20.13 23.51
C ASP A 26 -4.85 18.69 22.95
N ASN A 27 -5.17 17.67 23.74
CA ASN A 27 -5.25 16.29 23.32
C ASN A 27 -6.36 16.08 22.27
N TRP A 28 -7.56 16.58 22.53
CA TRP A 28 -8.67 16.52 21.59
C TRP A 28 -8.41 17.32 20.31
N ASN A 29 -7.78 18.47 20.41
CA ASN A 29 -7.43 19.30 19.27
C ASN A 29 -6.36 18.62 18.40
N SER A 30 -5.37 17.98 19.02
CA SER A 30 -4.37 17.17 18.33
C SER A 30 -5.02 15.99 17.61
N PHE A 31 -5.91 15.26 18.28
CA PHE A 31 -6.66 14.18 17.66
C PHE A 31 -7.53 14.67 16.49
N HIS A 32 -8.25 15.78 16.69
CA HIS A 32 -9.06 16.40 15.63
C HIS A 32 -8.20 16.88 14.44
N SER A 33 -7.01 17.41 14.68
CA SER A 33 -6.12 17.84 13.60
C SER A 33 -5.64 16.69 12.72
N LEU A 34 -5.45 15.51 13.32
CA LEU A 34 -4.98 14.30 12.63
C LEU A 34 -6.13 13.57 11.90
N PHE A 35 -7.29 13.44 12.52
CA PHE A 35 -8.37 12.57 12.06
C PHE A 35 -9.68 13.31 11.74
N GLY A 36 -9.86 14.51 12.31
CA GLY A 36 -11.09 15.27 12.19
C GLY A 36 -11.15 16.06 10.88
N ASP A 37 -12.13 15.73 10.06
CA ASP A 37 -12.70 16.63 9.06
C ASP A 37 -14.20 16.41 9.00
N SER A 38 -14.94 17.38 8.46
CA SER A 38 -16.41 17.33 8.40
C SER A 38 -16.96 16.21 7.54
N GLU A 39 -16.12 15.61 6.68
CA GLU A 39 -16.48 14.57 5.71
C GLU A 39 -15.84 13.22 6.01
N GLY A 40 -15.01 13.11 7.06
CA GLY A 40 -14.29 11.87 7.41
C GLY A 40 -13.16 11.48 6.44
N ASN A 41 -12.78 12.38 5.53
CA ASN A 41 -11.79 12.08 4.49
C ASN A 41 -10.40 11.77 5.05
N LYS A 42 -10.00 12.44 6.14
CA LYS A 42 -8.69 12.22 6.77
C LYS A 42 -8.59 10.80 7.34
N LEU A 43 -9.59 10.38 8.11
CA LEU A 43 -9.63 9.03 8.67
C LEU A 43 -9.69 7.96 7.57
N SER A 44 -10.51 8.21 6.55
CA SER A 44 -10.62 7.32 5.38
C SER A 44 -9.26 7.16 4.67
N LYS A 45 -8.52 8.26 4.44
CA LYS A 45 -7.19 8.21 3.82
C LYS A 45 -6.18 7.44 4.67
N VAL A 46 -6.20 7.61 5.99
CA VAL A 46 -5.35 6.84 6.89
C VAL A 46 -5.68 5.35 6.81
N ALA A 47 -6.94 4.97 6.90
CA ALA A 47 -7.37 3.58 6.77
C ALA A 47 -6.99 2.99 5.41
N GLN A 48 -7.20 3.72 4.32
CA GLN A 48 -6.81 3.31 2.98
C GLN A 48 -5.30 3.13 2.83
N SER A 49 -4.49 3.99 3.47
CA SER A 49 -3.03 3.85 3.41
C SER A 49 -2.54 2.55 4.06
N TYR A 50 -3.11 2.12 5.18
CA TYR A 50 -2.79 0.83 5.79
C TYR A 50 -3.16 -0.37 4.89
N VAL A 51 -4.33 -0.32 4.26
CA VAL A 51 -4.75 -1.36 3.31
C VAL A 51 -3.79 -1.39 2.12
N LEU A 52 -3.42 -0.22 1.59
CA LEU A 52 -2.48 -0.10 0.48
C LEU A 52 -1.09 -0.61 0.84
N GLU A 53 -0.55 -0.29 2.03
CA GLU A 53 0.74 -0.80 2.51
C GLU A 53 0.74 -2.34 2.58
N SER A 54 -0.33 -2.94 3.09
CA SER A 54 -0.48 -4.38 3.14
C SER A 54 -0.55 -5.00 1.74
N LEU A 55 -1.27 -4.36 0.81
CA LEU A 55 -1.32 -4.75 -0.60
C LEU A 55 0.08 -4.67 -1.24
N LEU A 56 0.81 -3.57 -1.02
CA LEU A 56 2.15 -3.39 -1.57
C LEU A 56 3.17 -4.38 -0.99
N ALA A 57 3.03 -4.79 0.27
CA ALA A 57 3.87 -5.83 0.85
C ALA A 57 3.73 -7.16 0.07
N ASN A 58 2.49 -7.55 -0.27
CA ASN A 58 2.21 -8.73 -1.09
C ASN A 58 2.66 -8.53 -2.55
N ALA A 59 2.38 -7.36 -3.15
CA ALA A 59 2.83 -7.05 -4.51
C ALA A 59 4.36 -7.09 -4.64
N ASN A 60 5.08 -6.58 -3.67
CA ASN A 60 6.54 -6.62 -3.63
C ASN A 60 7.09 -8.05 -3.48
N ARG A 61 6.34 -8.97 -2.87
CA ARG A 61 6.72 -10.39 -2.84
C ARG A 61 6.69 -10.99 -4.24
N HIS A 62 5.62 -10.74 -5.01
CA HIS A 62 5.52 -11.18 -6.39
C HIS A 62 6.53 -10.47 -7.30
N LEU A 63 6.69 -9.15 -7.13
CA LEU A 63 7.60 -8.35 -7.93
C LEU A 63 9.06 -8.78 -7.77
N ARG A 64 9.48 -9.20 -6.57
CA ARG A 64 10.84 -9.75 -6.34
C ARG A 64 11.15 -10.98 -7.18
N ASN A 65 10.15 -11.82 -7.45
CA ASN A 65 10.33 -13.01 -8.27
C ASN A 65 10.41 -12.68 -9.76
N MET A 66 9.71 -11.62 -10.21
CA MET A 66 9.64 -11.21 -11.62
C MET A 66 10.69 -10.17 -12.00
N ALA A 67 10.95 -9.22 -11.11
CA ALA A 67 11.84 -8.07 -11.32
C ALA A 67 12.47 -7.61 -9.99
N PRO A 68 13.50 -8.32 -9.47
CA PRO A 68 14.10 -8.05 -8.16
C PRO A 68 14.72 -6.65 -8.04
N ARG A 69 14.97 -6.00 -9.19
CA ARG A 69 15.44 -4.63 -9.27
C ARG A 69 14.47 -3.62 -8.69
N TYR A 70 13.17 -3.90 -8.71
CA TYR A 70 12.12 -2.93 -8.42
C TYR A 70 11.38 -3.23 -7.14
N ARG A 71 11.00 -2.16 -6.43
CA ARG A 71 10.16 -2.21 -5.24
C ARG A 71 9.11 -1.10 -5.30
N LEU A 72 7.86 -1.45 -5.01
CA LEU A 72 6.77 -0.49 -4.88
C LEU A 72 6.75 0.12 -3.49
N LEU A 73 6.61 1.43 -3.44
CA LEU A 73 6.47 2.22 -2.22
C LEU A 73 5.22 3.09 -2.32
N VAL A 74 4.69 3.45 -1.17
CA VAL A 74 3.64 4.47 -1.02
C VAL A 74 4.16 5.62 -0.18
N ASN A 75 3.80 6.84 -0.53
CA ASN A 75 4.09 7.97 0.34
C ASN A 75 3.16 7.92 1.56
N PRO A 76 3.68 8.01 2.78
CA PRO A 76 2.86 8.06 3.99
C PRO A 76 1.76 9.12 3.89
N GLY A 77 0.53 8.76 4.26
CA GLY A 77 -0.63 9.66 4.22
C GLY A 77 -1.14 10.01 2.83
N THR A 78 -0.64 9.35 1.77
CA THR A 78 -1.13 9.49 0.40
C THR A 78 -1.40 8.14 -0.23
N LEU A 79 -2.08 8.13 -1.38
CA LEU A 79 -2.28 6.92 -2.19
C LEU A 79 -1.35 6.88 -3.41
N ASN A 80 -0.33 7.74 -3.45
CA ASN A 80 0.59 7.86 -4.57
C ASN A 80 1.66 6.78 -4.51
N LEU A 81 1.69 5.94 -5.53
CA LEU A 81 2.70 4.90 -5.69
C LEU A 81 3.98 5.46 -6.29
N LYS A 82 5.10 4.94 -5.80
CA LYS A 82 6.44 5.15 -6.35
C LYS A 82 7.09 3.81 -6.63
N LEU A 83 7.96 3.79 -7.60
CA LEU A 83 8.83 2.67 -7.91
C LEU A 83 10.26 3.01 -7.47
N GLU A 84 10.82 2.22 -6.58
CA GLU A 84 12.21 2.28 -6.16
C GLU A 84 13.04 1.36 -7.05
N ASP A 85 14.16 1.87 -7.57
CA ASP A 85 15.13 1.13 -8.37
C ASP A 85 16.32 0.74 -7.50
N GLN A 86 16.36 -0.50 -7.02
CA GLN A 86 17.39 -1.00 -6.10
C GLN A 86 18.78 -1.11 -6.75
N TYR A 87 18.85 -1.13 -8.08
CA TYR A 87 20.11 -1.20 -8.84
C TYR A 87 20.64 0.17 -9.24
N ASN A 88 19.87 1.24 -8.95
CA ASN A 88 20.24 2.62 -9.23
C ASN A 88 20.16 3.47 -7.95
N ASP A 89 21.03 3.18 -6.98
CA ASP A 89 21.15 3.90 -5.70
C ASP A 89 19.78 4.11 -4.97
N TYR A 90 18.86 3.16 -5.09
CA TYR A 90 17.52 3.23 -4.49
C TYR A 90 16.72 4.49 -4.91
N GLN A 91 17.00 5.00 -6.10
CA GLN A 91 16.25 6.14 -6.61
C GLN A 91 14.78 5.80 -6.80
N THR A 92 13.92 6.73 -6.39
CA THR A 92 12.48 6.58 -6.53
C THR A 92 11.95 7.36 -7.72
N ARG A 93 11.09 6.74 -8.51
CA ARG A 93 10.41 7.32 -9.67
C ARG A 93 8.90 7.26 -9.49
N SER A 94 8.18 8.19 -10.12
CA SER A 94 6.73 8.05 -10.28
C SER A 94 6.42 6.84 -11.18
N THR A 95 5.36 6.09 -10.84
CA THR A 95 4.87 5.00 -11.68
C THR A 95 4.42 5.45 -13.08
N ASN A 96 4.23 6.75 -13.30
CA ASN A 96 3.90 7.30 -14.61
C ASN A 96 5.10 7.43 -15.56
N SER A 97 6.34 7.25 -15.07
CA SER A 97 7.59 7.43 -15.83
C SER A 97 8.36 6.12 -16.08
N ILE A 98 7.68 4.99 -15.99
CA ILE A 98 8.27 3.66 -16.21
C ILE A 98 8.02 3.14 -17.62
N SER A 99 8.87 2.22 -18.09
CA SER A 99 8.71 1.59 -19.41
C SER A 99 7.47 0.70 -19.47
N GLY A 100 7.00 0.36 -20.67
CA GLY A 100 5.85 -0.52 -20.85
C GLY A 100 6.05 -1.90 -20.19
N GLY A 101 7.24 -2.49 -20.29
CA GLY A 101 7.57 -3.75 -19.65
C GLY A 101 7.57 -3.65 -18.11
N GLU A 102 8.18 -2.60 -17.56
CA GLU A 102 8.15 -2.33 -16.12
C GLU A 102 6.71 -2.13 -15.62
N SER A 103 5.92 -1.35 -16.37
CA SER A 103 4.51 -1.10 -16.06
C SER A 103 3.70 -2.39 -16.02
N PHE A 104 3.93 -3.29 -16.98
CA PHE A 104 3.25 -4.58 -17.00
C PHE A 104 3.62 -5.44 -15.78
N LEU A 105 4.91 -5.56 -15.43
CA LEU A 105 5.34 -6.35 -14.27
C LEU A 105 4.80 -5.78 -12.95
N VAL A 106 4.77 -4.46 -12.81
CA VAL A 106 4.17 -3.77 -11.66
C VAL A 106 2.67 -4.04 -11.57
N SER A 107 1.96 -3.92 -12.70
CA SER A 107 0.51 -4.17 -12.77
C SER A 107 0.18 -5.63 -12.47
N LEU A 108 0.97 -6.55 -12.99
CA LEU A 108 0.84 -7.98 -12.71
C LEU A 108 1.06 -8.27 -11.23
N ALA A 109 2.12 -7.73 -10.62
CA ALA A 109 2.38 -7.90 -9.18
C ALA A 109 1.25 -7.38 -8.30
N LEU A 110 0.66 -6.23 -8.65
CA LEU A 110 -0.51 -5.67 -7.97
C LEU A 110 -1.75 -6.53 -8.15
N ALA A 111 -2.01 -7.03 -9.36
CA ALA A 111 -3.13 -7.93 -9.64
C ALA A 111 -3.02 -9.24 -8.84
N LEU A 112 -1.82 -9.82 -8.76
CA LEU A 112 -1.55 -11.01 -7.96
C LEU A 112 -1.75 -10.75 -6.46
N ALA A 113 -1.28 -9.61 -5.96
CA ALA A 113 -1.49 -9.21 -4.57
C ALA A 113 -2.99 -9.03 -4.24
N LEU A 114 -3.76 -8.41 -5.14
CA LEU A 114 -5.22 -8.31 -4.99
C LEU A 114 -5.89 -9.68 -4.98
N ALA A 115 -5.46 -10.58 -5.86
CA ALA A 115 -5.96 -11.95 -5.88
C ALA A 115 -5.64 -12.70 -4.57
N ASP A 116 -4.48 -12.44 -3.95
CA ASP A 116 -4.11 -13.01 -2.64
C ASP A 116 -5.02 -12.49 -1.52
N PHE A 117 -5.36 -11.19 -1.52
CA PHE A 117 -6.37 -10.63 -0.61
C PHE A 117 -7.75 -11.28 -0.81
N GLY A 118 -8.06 -11.61 -2.05
CA GLY A 118 -9.32 -12.25 -2.44
C GLY A 118 -9.41 -13.75 -2.07
N GLN A 119 -8.43 -14.34 -1.39
CA GLN A 119 -8.52 -15.76 -0.95
C GLN A 119 -9.76 -16.04 -0.12
N HIS A 120 -10.16 -15.09 0.72
CA HIS A 120 -11.42 -15.18 1.47
C HIS A 120 -12.67 -15.00 0.61
N LEU A 121 -12.51 -14.49 -0.63
CA LEU A 121 -13.60 -14.28 -1.60
C LEU A 121 -13.69 -15.41 -2.63
N GLY A 122 -12.85 -16.45 -2.52
CA GLY A 122 -12.89 -17.62 -3.41
C GLY A 122 -12.44 -17.35 -4.85
N VAL A 123 -11.56 -16.37 -5.07
CA VAL A 123 -10.98 -16.14 -6.41
C VAL A 123 -10.07 -17.29 -6.77
N SER A 124 -10.57 -18.21 -7.61
CA SER A 124 -9.89 -19.42 -8.04
C SER A 124 -9.25 -19.32 -9.43
N MET A 125 -9.55 -18.27 -10.18
CA MET A 125 -9.11 -18.12 -11.56
C MET A 125 -8.66 -16.70 -11.85
N LEU A 126 -7.53 -16.55 -12.57
CA LEU A 126 -6.98 -15.30 -13.05
C LEU A 126 -6.85 -15.36 -14.57
N PHE A 127 -7.39 -14.38 -15.27
CA PHE A 127 -7.19 -14.21 -16.70
C PHE A 127 -6.31 -13.00 -16.98
N ILE A 128 -5.31 -13.20 -17.84
CA ILE A 128 -4.40 -12.15 -18.30
C ILE A 128 -4.56 -12.07 -19.80
N ASP A 129 -5.06 -10.92 -20.25
CA ASP A 129 -5.27 -10.63 -21.67
C ASP A 129 -4.17 -9.68 -22.15
N GLU A 130 -3.25 -10.22 -22.96
CA GLU A 130 -2.11 -9.48 -23.51
C GLU A 130 -1.11 -8.94 -22.47
N GLY A 131 -0.24 -8.01 -22.87
CA GLY A 131 0.73 -7.32 -22.01
C GLY A 131 2.14 -7.88 -22.05
N PHE A 132 2.31 -9.15 -22.36
CA PHE A 132 3.62 -9.82 -22.41
C PHE A 132 4.50 -9.35 -23.58
N GLY A 133 3.92 -8.70 -24.60
CA GLY A 133 4.63 -8.22 -25.79
C GLY A 133 5.74 -7.21 -25.51
N THR A 134 5.64 -6.49 -24.39
CA THR A 134 6.60 -5.45 -23.98
C THR A 134 7.78 -5.98 -23.15
N LEU A 135 7.76 -7.27 -22.77
CA LEU A 135 8.78 -7.89 -21.95
C LEU A 135 9.97 -8.40 -22.77
N SER A 136 11.19 -8.25 -22.21
CA SER A 136 12.35 -9.00 -22.68
C SER A 136 12.20 -10.50 -22.40
N GLY A 137 12.97 -11.35 -23.08
CA GLY A 137 12.87 -12.80 -22.91
C GLY A 137 13.08 -13.27 -21.46
N GLU A 138 14.03 -12.66 -20.74
CA GLU A 138 14.31 -12.97 -19.34
C GLU A 138 13.15 -12.55 -18.42
N ALA A 139 12.63 -11.34 -18.58
CA ALA A 139 11.48 -10.83 -17.81
C ALA A 139 10.22 -11.65 -18.11
N LEU A 140 10.01 -12.06 -19.36
CA LEU A 140 8.93 -12.95 -19.76
C LEU A 140 9.02 -14.30 -19.04
N SER A 141 10.18 -14.93 -19.06
CA SER A 141 10.41 -16.22 -18.40
C SER A 141 10.16 -16.13 -16.90
N SER A 142 10.63 -15.05 -16.25
CA SER A 142 10.41 -14.82 -14.82
C SER A 142 8.92 -14.61 -14.49
N ALA A 143 8.19 -13.85 -15.32
CA ALA A 143 6.75 -13.65 -15.15
C ALA A 143 5.98 -14.97 -15.31
N ILE A 144 6.27 -15.76 -16.34
CA ILE A 144 5.63 -17.06 -16.57
C ILE A 144 5.90 -18.03 -15.43
N ASN A 145 7.14 -18.11 -14.94
CA ASN A 145 7.48 -18.96 -13.80
C ASN A 145 6.73 -18.55 -12.53
N THR A 146 6.57 -17.25 -12.30
CA THR A 146 5.76 -16.73 -11.18
C THR A 146 4.29 -17.14 -11.31
N LEU A 147 3.73 -17.10 -12.52
CA LEU A 147 2.35 -17.52 -12.77
C LEU A 147 2.17 -19.04 -12.62
N LYS A 148 3.16 -19.84 -13.02
CA LYS A 148 3.14 -21.30 -12.80
C LYS A 148 3.20 -21.66 -11.33
N SER A 149 4.01 -20.96 -10.53
CA SER A 149 4.09 -21.18 -9.08
C SER A 149 2.75 -20.91 -8.38
N LEU A 150 1.96 -19.94 -8.86
CA LEU A 150 0.62 -19.70 -8.32
C LEU A 150 -0.32 -20.90 -8.50
N HIS A 151 -0.24 -21.58 -9.65
CA HIS A 151 -1.03 -22.79 -9.87
C HIS A 151 -0.58 -23.90 -8.91
N THR A 152 0.72 -24.08 -8.76
CA THR A 152 1.30 -25.15 -7.92
C THR A 152 1.05 -24.89 -6.43
N ASP A 153 1.26 -23.65 -5.96
CA ASP A 153 1.27 -23.32 -4.54
C ASP A 153 -0.13 -23.03 -3.98
N SER A 154 -1.02 -22.44 -4.79
CA SER A 154 -2.35 -22.03 -4.36
C SER A 154 -3.51 -22.73 -5.07
N GLY A 155 -3.22 -23.63 -6.04
CA GLY A 155 -4.23 -24.32 -6.83
C GLY A 155 -5.06 -23.41 -7.75
N ARG A 156 -4.63 -22.16 -7.95
CA ARG A 156 -5.34 -21.20 -8.81
C ARG A 156 -5.14 -21.54 -10.28
N GLN A 157 -6.19 -21.39 -11.05
CA GLN A 157 -6.09 -21.51 -12.50
C GLN A 157 -5.68 -20.16 -13.11
N VAL A 158 -4.70 -20.20 -14.02
CA VAL A 158 -4.25 -19.00 -14.74
C VAL A 158 -4.50 -19.22 -16.23
N GLY A 159 -5.32 -18.38 -16.83
CA GLY A 159 -5.54 -18.32 -18.27
C GLY A 159 -4.77 -17.15 -18.87
N ILE A 160 -4.01 -17.39 -19.93
CA ILE A 160 -3.24 -16.34 -20.61
C ILE A 160 -3.69 -16.29 -22.07
N ILE A 161 -4.01 -15.09 -22.53
CA ILE A 161 -4.25 -14.79 -23.94
C ILE A 161 -3.05 -13.97 -24.42
N SER A 162 -2.33 -14.48 -25.42
CA SER A 162 -1.16 -13.80 -25.96
C SER A 162 -0.87 -14.21 -27.40
N HIS A 163 -0.29 -13.30 -28.17
CA HIS A 163 0.19 -13.55 -29.53
C HIS A 163 1.66 -14.02 -29.58
N ARG A 164 2.31 -14.14 -28.40
CA ARG A 164 3.72 -14.60 -28.34
C ARG A 164 3.79 -16.12 -28.35
N GLU A 165 4.55 -16.67 -29.30
CA GLU A 165 4.75 -18.11 -29.44
C GLU A 165 5.45 -18.72 -28.22
N GLU A 166 6.37 -17.98 -27.58
CA GLU A 166 7.11 -18.44 -26.39
C GLU A 166 6.20 -18.76 -25.17
N ILE A 167 5.00 -18.18 -25.13
CA ILE A 167 4.02 -18.45 -24.08
C ILE A 167 3.23 -19.72 -24.37
N ARG A 168 3.02 -20.02 -25.64
CA ARG A 168 2.26 -21.18 -26.08
C ARG A 168 2.94 -22.51 -25.73
N ASP A 169 4.28 -22.53 -25.74
CA ASP A 169 5.09 -23.71 -25.54
C ASP A 169 5.58 -23.84 -24.08
N SER A 170 5.09 -22.96 -23.21
CA SER A 170 5.47 -22.89 -21.80
C SER A 170 4.47 -23.58 -20.89
#